data_b3e0dd7407dac2aa041502ed5db35390
#
_entry.id   b3e0dd7407dac2aa041502ed5db35390
#
_cell.length_a   1.000
_cell.length_b   1.000
_cell.length_c   1.000
_cell.angle_alpha   90.00
_cell.angle_beta   90.00
_cell.angle_gamma   90.00
#
_symmetry.space_group_name_H-M   'P 1'
#
loop_
_entity.id
_entity.type
_entity.pdbx_description
1 polymer ?
#
loop_
_entity_poly.entity_id
_entity_poly.type
_entity_poly.pdbx_seq_one_letter_code
_entity_poly.pdbx_strand_id
1 'polypeptide(L)'
;LTGSVASIKLEGEVTQTSTSVDQLMQGRASGVQVTQNSSNPNSGISVRIRGTNSLRGNNEPLYVIDGVIIASAGEDVVPTGTGNTGQEAQSGLNGINPRDIERIEVLKDASATAIYGSRGANGVVLITTKSGSDNDGKGKINVYLNRSFSEITNKYDMLDGLGYAEYRNALRVRSGNAPMYSISPYGRGQVYQYLADSNNDLTGVLDDTPSLIFDWQDEMYNIGVSSNLGASFSGGDEKGNYYVSAGFNDINGVISGSNFKSTDLRINLNYQLNDKLKIEGRISTFFSTSDFAEGGDLIGGDQSFVQQVMNYNPIIGSSASNAEEFYEDQARSNPYSWINDYSDDSKENRIIASLALKYDFNVPGLQYEFKVGGNLRDKDRSRFFGLTTWQGKGANGLLQKMQLNALTYQVN
;
A
#
# COMPACT_ATOMS: atom_id res chain seq x y z
N LEU A 1 16.68 24.74 -22.12
CA LEU A 1 15.96 24.60 -20.85
C LEU A 1 16.91 24.93 -19.71
N THR A 2 16.71 26.04 -19.02
CA THR A 2 17.54 26.51 -17.90
C THR A 2 17.07 25.94 -16.54
N GLY A 3 16.13 25.00 -16.53
CA GLY A 3 15.58 24.38 -15.32
C GLY A 3 16.25 23.06 -14.97
N SER A 4 16.37 22.73 -13.69
CA SER A 4 16.86 21.46 -13.19
C SER A 4 15.77 20.37 -13.38
N VAL A 5 15.90 19.60 -14.44
CA VAL A 5 15.02 18.47 -14.76
C VAL A 5 15.81 17.18 -14.64
N ALA A 6 15.29 16.18 -13.91
CA ALA A 6 15.82 14.83 -13.94
C ALA A 6 14.93 13.97 -14.82
N SER A 7 15.51 13.31 -15.80
CA SER A 7 14.81 12.37 -16.69
C SER A 7 15.28 10.95 -16.42
N ILE A 8 14.34 10.06 -16.17
CA ILE A 8 14.54 8.64 -15.90
C ILE A 8 13.90 7.88 -17.06
N LYS A 9 14.73 7.30 -17.93
CA LYS A 9 14.27 6.34 -18.93
C LYS A 9 14.14 4.98 -18.27
N LEU A 10 13.04 4.31 -18.54
CA LEU A 10 12.73 3.02 -17.95
C LEU A 10 12.94 1.93 -18.99
N GLU A 11 14.15 1.38 -19.01
CA GLU A 11 14.52 0.26 -19.86
C GLU A 11 14.97 -0.92 -19.00
N GLY A 12 14.56 -2.15 -19.38
CA GLY A 12 15.10 -3.39 -18.82
C GLY A 12 14.46 -3.91 -17.53
N GLU A 13 15.27 -4.57 -16.71
CA GLU A 13 14.84 -5.40 -15.56
C GLU A 13 14.12 -4.65 -14.42
N VAL A 14 14.31 -3.36 -14.30
CA VAL A 14 13.80 -2.57 -13.17
C VAL A 14 12.29 -2.43 -13.17
N THR A 15 11.69 -2.34 -14.36
CA THR A 15 10.23 -2.33 -14.48
C THR A 15 9.62 -3.71 -14.18
N GLN A 16 10.46 -4.75 -14.12
CA GLN A 16 9.99 -6.11 -13.90
C GLN A 16 9.76 -6.42 -12.42
N THR A 17 10.47 -5.75 -11.53
CA THR A 17 10.43 -6.00 -10.08
C THR A 17 9.65 -4.96 -9.29
N SER A 18 9.49 -3.74 -9.84
CA SER A 18 8.76 -2.67 -9.15
C SER A 18 7.25 -2.87 -9.23
N THR A 19 6.58 -2.77 -8.11
CA THR A 19 5.12 -2.88 -7.99
C THR A 19 4.42 -1.52 -8.08
N SER A 20 5.15 -0.42 -7.88
CA SER A 20 4.62 0.95 -7.98
C SER A 20 5.53 1.86 -8.80
N VAL A 21 4.93 2.92 -9.35
CA VAL A 21 5.64 3.95 -10.13
C VAL A 21 6.61 4.74 -9.26
N ASP A 22 6.24 4.99 -8.01
CA ASP A 22 7.05 5.77 -7.06
C ASP A 22 8.37 5.08 -6.78
N GLN A 23 8.37 3.74 -6.66
CA GLN A 23 9.59 2.95 -6.48
C GLN A 23 10.58 3.08 -7.64
N LEU A 24 10.08 3.33 -8.86
CA LEU A 24 10.96 3.53 -10.02
C LEU A 24 11.84 4.78 -9.91
N MET A 25 11.45 5.76 -9.08
CA MET A 25 12.23 6.98 -8.86
C MET A 25 13.29 6.85 -7.76
N GLN A 26 13.20 5.82 -6.93
CA GLN A 26 14.08 5.64 -5.79
C GLN A 26 15.55 5.48 -6.22
N GLY A 27 16.42 6.37 -5.72
CA GLY A 27 17.85 6.36 -6.00
C GLY A 27 18.24 6.80 -7.44
N ARG A 28 17.27 7.20 -8.29
CA ARG A 28 17.50 7.53 -9.71
C ARG A 28 17.39 9.01 -10.05
N ALA A 29 16.79 9.79 -9.18
CA ALA A 29 16.67 11.23 -9.36
C ALA A 29 17.35 11.97 -8.20
N SER A 30 18.39 12.76 -8.49
CA SER A 30 19.06 13.57 -7.47
C SER A 30 18.08 14.55 -6.82
N GLY A 31 18.11 14.68 -5.47
CA GLY A 31 17.21 15.56 -4.72
C GLY A 31 15.74 15.09 -4.67
N VAL A 32 15.47 13.85 -5.01
CA VAL A 32 14.19 13.17 -4.81
C VAL A 32 14.35 12.11 -3.74
N GLN A 33 13.61 12.23 -2.66
CA GLN A 33 13.52 11.26 -1.60
C GLN A 33 12.24 10.45 -1.79
N VAL A 34 12.36 9.14 -1.82
CA VAL A 34 11.25 8.19 -1.90
C VAL A 34 11.28 7.32 -0.67
N THR A 35 10.22 7.34 0.12
CA THR A 35 10.10 6.57 1.36
C THR A 35 8.83 5.73 1.30
N GLN A 36 8.97 4.44 1.45
CA GLN A 36 7.85 3.52 1.61
C GLN A 36 7.37 3.57 3.05
N ASN A 37 6.08 3.78 3.25
CA ASN A 37 5.51 3.99 4.59
C ASN A 37 5.37 2.68 5.37
N SER A 38 5.07 1.57 4.69
CA SER A 38 5.04 0.24 5.30
C SER A 38 5.36 -0.87 4.28
N SER A 39 5.44 -2.10 4.78
CA SER A 39 5.67 -3.30 3.95
C SER A 39 4.37 -3.93 3.43
N ASN A 40 3.21 -3.36 3.74
CA ASN A 40 1.94 -3.84 3.21
C ASN A 40 1.90 -3.72 1.69
N PRO A 41 1.36 -4.70 0.99
CA PRO A 41 1.06 -4.57 -0.43
C PRO A 41 0.20 -3.33 -0.68
N ASN A 42 0.59 -2.48 -1.63
CA ASN A 42 -0.11 -1.24 -1.94
C ASN A 42 -0.07 -0.15 -0.86
N SER A 43 0.88 -0.21 0.07
CA SER A 43 1.10 0.89 1.02
C SER A 43 1.52 2.17 0.29
N GLY A 44 1.18 3.31 0.87
CA GLY A 44 1.56 4.61 0.36
C GLY A 44 3.08 4.81 0.32
N ILE A 45 3.54 5.44 -0.72
CA ILE A 45 4.93 5.85 -0.89
C ILE A 45 4.95 7.36 -0.86
N SER A 46 5.76 7.93 0.03
CA SER A 46 5.97 9.37 0.12
C SER A 46 7.12 9.79 -0.77
N VAL A 47 6.85 10.75 -1.64
CA VAL A 47 7.86 11.33 -2.55
C VAL A 47 8.06 12.79 -2.18
N ARG A 48 9.30 13.18 -1.95
CA ARG A 48 9.65 14.56 -1.62
C ARG A 48 10.75 15.07 -2.56
N ILE A 49 10.52 16.24 -3.12
CA ILE A 49 11.47 16.90 -4.01
C ILE A 49 12.09 18.08 -3.26
N ARG A 50 13.42 18.00 -3.02
CA ARG A 50 14.20 19.03 -2.30
C ARG A 50 13.73 19.30 -0.85
N GLY A 51 13.12 18.31 -0.20
CA GLY A 51 12.71 18.39 1.19
C GLY A 51 11.25 18.81 1.38
N THR A 52 10.93 19.31 2.57
CA THR A 52 9.58 19.70 2.99
C THR A 52 9.41 21.20 2.90
N ASN A 53 8.39 21.67 2.21
CA ASN A 53 8.09 23.09 2.05
C ASN A 53 6.96 23.57 2.99
N SER A 54 6.15 22.66 3.52
CA SER A 54 5.02 22.98 4.39
C SER A 54 5.07 22.17 5.69
N LEU A 55 4.79 22.84 6.81
CA LEU A 55 4.67 22.22 8.14
C LEU A 55 3.31 21.57 8.37
N ARG A 56 2.27 22.02 7.67
CA ARG A 56 0.89 21.55 7.86
C ARG A 56 0.23 21.02 6.59
N GLY A 57 0.79 21.32 5.42
CA GLY A 57 0.25 20.92 4.13
C GLY A 57 0.91 19.66 3.60
N ASN A 58 0.31 19.13 2.55
CA ASN A 58 0.90 18.04 1.78
C ASN A 58 2.22 18.53 1.13
N ASN A 59 3.28 17.71 1.28
CA ASN A 59 4.58 17.95 0.67
C ASN A 59 4.84 17.06 -0.56
N GLU A 60 3.82 16.33 -1.01
CA GLU A 60 3.90 15.48 -2.20
C GLU A 60 3.96 16.32 -3.47
N PRO A 61 4.69 15.89 -4.51
CA PRO A 61 4.71 16.58 -5.79
C PRO A 61 3.39 16.42 -6.53
N LEU A 62 3.17 17.28 -7.51
CA LEU A 62 2.08 17.13 -8.45
C LEU A 62 2.42 16.06 -9.49
N TYR A 63 1.53 15.12 -9.70
CA TYR A 63 1.69 14.09 -10.74
C TYR A 63 0.90 14.45 -11.99
N VAL A 64 1.55 14.29 -13.13
CA VAL A 64 0.95 14.54 -14.45
C VAL A 64 1.24 13.35 -15.36
N ILE A 65 0.20 12.66 -15.80
CA ILE A 65 0.31 11.47 -16.65
C ILE A 65 -0.20 11.79 -18.04
N ASP A 66 0.66 11.68 -19.03
CA ASP A 66 0.34 12.02 -20.42
C ASP A 66 -0.33 13.39 -20.56
N GLY A 67 0.06 14.33 -19.67
CA GLY A 67 -0.46 15.68 -19.62
C GLY A 67 -1.80 15.83 -18.86
N VAL A 68 -2.35 14.77 -18.26
CA VAL A 68 -3.51 14.86 -17.34
C VAL A 68 -3.00 14.99 -15.91
N ILE A 69 -3.48 15.99 -15.21
CA ILE A 69 -3.15 16.22 -13.80
C ILE A 69 -3.90 15.19 -12.94
N ILE A 70 -3.15 14.55 -12.04
CA ILE A 70 -3.68 13.58 -11.10
C ILE A 70 -3.55 14.15 -9.70
N ALA A 71 -4.60 14.00 -8.90
CA ALA A 71 -4.57 14.37 -7.49
C ALA A 71 -3.46 13.60 -6.75
N SER A 72 -2.76 14.30 -5.87
CA SER A 72 -1.67 13.72 -5.07
C SER A 72 -2.20 12.71 -4.04
N ALA A 73 -1.31 11.84 -3.55
CA ALA A 73 -1.62 10.82 -2.53
C ALA A 73 -2.16 11.40 -1.21
N GLY A 74 -1.86 12.67 -0.91
CA GLY A 74 -2.35 13.34 0.30
C GLY A 74 -3.85 13.62 0.34
N GLU A 75 -4.57 13.33 -0.73
CA GLU A 75 -6.04 13.39 -0.78
C GLU A 75 -6.69 12.04 -0.48
N ASP A 76 -5.90 11.04 -0.06
CA ASP A 76 -6.48 9.77 0.35
C ASP A 76 -7.31 9.96 1.62
N VAL A 77 -8.52 9.40 1.61
CA VAL A 77 -9.47 9.59 2.70
C VAL A 77 -8.98 8.83 3.92
N VAL A 78 -8.54 9.57 4.92
CA VAL A 78 -8.28 9.04 6.26
C VAL A 78 -9.58 9.17 7.04
N PRO A 79 -10.07 8.13 7.73
CA PRO A 79 -11.25 8.27 8.58
C PRO A 79 -11.05 9.35 9.61
N THR A 80 -11.84 10.41 9.55
CA THR A 80 -11.94 11.42 10.58
C THR A 80 -12.92 10.95 11.66
N GLY A 81 -12.55 9.95 12.42
CA GLY A 81 -13.34 9.45 13.55
C GLY A 81 -12.50 9.47 14.82
N THR A 82 -12.97 10.14 15.83
CA THR A 82 -12.55 10.14 17.24
C THR A 82 -11.32 9.27 17.56
N GLY A 83 -10.14 9.83 17.44
CA GLY A 83 -8.89 9.14 17.72
C GLY A 83 -7.96 9.19 16.51
N ASN A 84 -6.71 9.38 16.78
CA ASN A 84 -5.64 9.47 15.79
C ASN A 84 -5.50 8.12 15.08
N THR A 85 -6.26 7.91 14.02
CA THR A 85 -6.19 6.67 13.27
C THR A 85 -5.01 6.77 12.33
N GLY A 86 -3.88 6.22 12.72
CA GLY A 86 -2.71 6.04 11.87
C GLY A 86 -3.01 5.09 10.70
N GLN A 87 -3.98 5.48 9.86
CA GLN A 87 -4.22 4.75 8.62
C GLN A 87 -3.13 5.04 7.63
N GLU A 88 -2.58 3.98 7.07
CA GLU A 88 -1.67 4.14 5.95
C GLU A 88 -2.39 4.73 4.74
N ALA A 89 -1.87 5.84 4.24
CA ALA A 89 -2.27 6.35 2.94
C ALA A 89 -1.85 5.34 1.87
N GLN A 90 -2.72 5.10 0.92
CA GLN A 90 -2.37 4.31 -0.27
C GLN A 90 -1.64 5.19 -1.28
N SER A 91 -0.87 4.59 -2.19
CA SER A 91 -0.19 5.33 -3.24
C SER A 91 -1.19 6.09 -4.12
N GLY A 92 -0.98 7.39 -4.29
CA GLY A 92 -1.80 8.21 -5.19
C GLY A 92 -1.59 7.88 -6.67
N LEU A 93 -0.52 7.16 -7.00
CA LEU A 93 -0.22 6.67 -8.35
C LEU A 93 -0.76 5.26 -8.61
N ASN A 94 -1.60 4.72 -7.72
CA ASN A 94 -2.33 3.51 -8.04
C ASN A 94 -3.09 3.68 -9.35
N GLY A 95 -3.05 2.67 -10.20
CA GLY A 95 -3.71 2.70 -11.49
C GLY A 95 -2.80 2.88 -12.68
N ILE A 96 -1.48 2.89 -12.46
CA ILE A 96 -0.51 2.90 -13.54
C ILE A 96 0.38 1.68 -13.40
N ASN A 97 0.36 0.85 -14.42
CA ASN A 97 1.30 -0.25 -14.50
C ASN A 97 2.71 0.30 -14.79
N PRO A 98 3.71 0.05 -13.91
CA PRO A 98 5.09 0.51 -14.12
C PRO A 98 5.67 0.09 -15.48
N ARG A 99 5.20 -1.03 -16.03
CA ARG A 99 5.65 -1.56 -17.33
C ARG A 99 5.14 -0.77 -18.53
N ASP A 100 4.06 0.01 -18.35
CA ASP A 100 3.51 0.88 -19.40
C ASP A 100 4.19 2.24 -19.46
N ILE A 101 5.13 2.52 -18.55
CA ILE A 101 5.84 3.80 -18.52
C ILE A 101 7.03 3.75 -19.46
N GLU A 102 7.17 4.81 -20.24
CA GLU A 102 8.32 5.04 -21.11
C GLU A 102 9.40 5.84 -20.38
N ARG A 103 8.99 6.93 -19.71
CA ARG A 103 9.90 7.81 -18.97
C ARG A 103 9.20 8.56 -17.84
N ILE A 104 9.98 8.95 -16.85
CA ILE A 104 9.58 9.84 -15.76
C ILE A 104 10.51 11.04 -15.77
N GLU A 105 9.93 12.24 -15.74
CA GLU A 105 10.65 13.50 -15.68
C GLU A 105 10.25 14.25 -14.41
N VAL A 106 11.24 14.64 -13.61
CA VAL A 106 11.01 15.35 -12.36
C VAL A 106 11.43 16.81 -12.52
N LEU A 107 10.44 17.72 -12.48
CA LEU A 107 10.64 19.15 -12.53
C LEU A 107 10.83 19.66 -11.11
N LYS A 108 12.01 20.22 -10.82
CA LYS A 108 12.41 20.58 -9.46
C LYS A 108 12.45 22.09 -9.22
N ASP A 109 12.56 22.88 -10.29
CA ASP A 109 12.70 24.34 -10.21
C ASP A 109 11.40 25.06 -10.52
N ALA A 110 11.18 26.19 -9.86
CA ALA A 110 10.00 27.04 -10.04
C ALA A 110 9.81 27.46 -11.51
N SER A 111 10.88 27.70 -12.26
CA SER A 111 10.80 28.04 -13.69
C SER A 111 10.22 26.90 -14.54
N ALA A 112 10.53 25.64 -14.19
CA ALA A 112 10.01 24.47 -14.90
C ALA A 112 8.58 24.12 -14.46
N THR A 113 8.20 24.41 -13.21
CA THR A 113 6.88 24.09 -12.65
C THR A 113 5.86 25.19 -12.80
N ALA A 114 6.27 26.39 -13.27
CA ALA A 114 5.42 27.59 -13.36
C ALA A 114 4.09 27.37 -14.15
N ILE A 115 4.13 26.53 -15.19
CA ILE A 115 2.95 26.20 -16.01
C ILE A 115 1.85 25.47 -15.22
N TYR A 116 2.19 24.88 -14.06
CA TYR A 116 1.26 24.15 -13.19
C TYR A 116 0.72 25.04 -12.05
N GLY A 117 1.16 26.32 -12.00
CA GLY A 117 0.73 27.28 -10.99
C GLY A 117 1.09 26.84 -9.56
N SER A 118 0.26 27.22 -8.59
CA SER A 118 0.47 26.90 -7.17
C SER A 118 0.53 25.42 -6.86
N ARG A 119 -0.11 24.56 -7.65
CA ARG A 119 -0.08 23.11 -7.49
C ARG A 119 1.30 22.50 -7.75
N GLY A 120 2.14 23.20 -8.53
CA GLY A 120 3.53 22.78 -8.79
C GLY A 120 4.55 23.21 -7.74
N ALA A 121 4.14 23.80 -6.61
CA ALA A 121 5.04 24.37 -5.61
C ALA A 121 5.99 23.34 -4.97
N ASN A 122 5.54 22.08 -4.81
CA ASN A 122 6.35 20.98 -4.27
C ASN A 122 7.12 20.20 -5.35
N GLY A 123 7.18 20.71 -6.58
CA GLY A 123 7.70 19.99 -7.74
C GLY A 123 6.63 19.27 -8.52
N VAL A 124 6.98 18.83 -9.72
CA VAL A 124 6.07 18.11 -10.62
C VAL A 124 6.75 16.86 -11.17
N VAL A 125 6.05 15.75 -11.12
CA VAL A 125 6.47 14.49 -11.73
C VAL A 125 5.65 14.25 -12.98
N LEU A 126 6.32 14.29 -14.14
CA LEU A 126 5.71 14.00 -15.43
C LEU A 126 5.95 12.54 -15.78
N ILE A 127 4.89 11.83 -16.05
CA ILE A 127 4.93 10.43 -16.45
C ILE A 127 4.45 10.34 -17.88
N THR A 128 5.32 9.85 -18.75
CA THR A 128 4.97 9.55 -20.14
C THR A 128 4.83 8.04 -20.29
N THR A 129 3.69 7.63 -20.84
CA THR A 129 3.42 6.20 -21.06
C THR A 129 3.85 5.79 -22.46
N LYS A 130 4.08 4.49 -22.63
CA LYS A 130 4.47 3.89 -23.92
C LYS A 130 3.43 4.18 -24.98
N SER A 131 3.91 4.49 -26.16
CA SER A 131 3.14 4.58 -27.38
C SER A 131 3.63 3.51 -28.38
N GLY A 132 2.89 3.28 -29.44
CA GLY A 132 3.38 2.46 -30.54
C GLY A 132 4.54 3.16 -31.26
N SER A 133 5.35 2.38 -31.92
CA SER A 133 6.40 2.87 -32.84
C SER A 133 6.04 2.57 -34.27
N ASP A 134 6.55 3.38 -35.20
CA ASP A 134 6.53 3.03 -36.61
C ASP A 134 7.42 1.80 -36.81
N ASN A 135 6.82 0.71 -37.27
CA ASN A 135 7.48 -0.57 -37.53
C ASN A 135 7.05 -1.13 -38.90
N ASP A 136 6.82 -0.27 -39.88
CA ASP A 136 6.32 -0.65 -41.21
C ASP A 136 5.01 -1.46 -41.16
N GLY A 137 4.11 -1.10 -40.26
CA GLY A 137 2.86 -1.82 -40.03
C GLY A 137 2.97 -3.14 -39.26
N LYS A 138 4.17 -3.54 -38.82
CA LYS A 138 4.36 -4.78 -38.07
C LYS A 138 3.99 -4.60 -36.62
N GLY A 139 3.07 -5.44 -36.14
CA GLY A 139 2.73 -5.47 -34.71
C GLY A 139 3.78 -6.19 -33.86
N LYS A 140 4.03 -5.69 -32.65
CA LYS A 140 4.86 -6.33 -31.62
C LYS A 140 4.00 -6.74 -30.44
N ILE A 141 4.07 -8.01 -30.08
CA ILE A 141 3.43 -8.55 -28.89
C ILE A 141 4.48 -8.80 -27.81
N ASN A 142 4.24 -8.34 -26.60
CA ASN A 142 5.02 -8.71 -25.44
C ASN A 142 4.08 -9.35 -24.43
N VAL A 143 4.48 -10.50 -23.89
CA VAL A 143 3.79 -11.18 -22.78
C VAL A 143 4.79 -11.36 -21.65
N TYR A 144 4.35 -11.16 -20.45
CA TYR A 144 5.16 -11.40 -19.27
C TYR A 144 4.38 -12.14 -18.19
N LEU A 145 5.08 -12.99 -17.50
CA LEU A 145 4.64 -13.65 -16.28
C LEU A 145 5.80 -13.58 -15.28
N ASN A 146 5.53 -13.05 -14.11
CA ASN A 146 6.48 -13.04 -13.01
C ASN A 146 5.78 -13.63 -11.77
N ARG A 147 6.48 -14.54 -11.10
CA ARG A 147 6.05 -15.08 -9.81
C ARG A 147 7.20 -14.95 -8.84
N SER A 148 6.95 -14.35 -7.69
CA SER A 148 7.95 -14.15 -6.63
C SER A 148 7.43 -14.65 -5.30
N PHE A 149 8.39 -15.04 -4.46
CA PHE A 149 8.15 -15.50 -3.10
C PHE A 149 8.92 -14.56 -2.18
N SER A 150 8.26 -14.13 -1.13
CA SER A 150 8.83 -13.24 -0.12
C SER A 150 8.65 -13.87 1.25
N GLU A 151 9.70 -13.85 2.06
CA GLU A 151 9.66 -14.34 3.43
C GLU A 151 10.39 -13.38 4.36
N ILE A 152 10.05 -13.41 5.64
CA ILE A 152 10.77 -12.68 6.67
C ILE A 152 12.08 -13.44 6.98
N THR A 153 13.20 -12.80 6.69
CA THR A 153 14.52 -13.41 6.91
C THR A 153 14.99 -13.30 8.35
N ASN A 154 14.59 -12.24 9.06
CA ASN A 154 14.99 -12.00 10.45
C ASN A 154 13.75 -11.79 11.30
N LYS A 155 13.53 -12.65 12.28
CA LYS A 155 12.55 -12.48 13.34
C LYS A 155 13.24 -11.85 14.55
N TYR A 156 12.44 -11.21 15.40
CA TYR A 156 12.93 -10.72 16.68
C TYR A 156 13.20 -11.90 17.60
N ASP A 157 14.32 -11.86 18.33
CA ASP A 157 14.64 -12.84 19.37
C ASP A 157 13.80 -12.52 20.61
N MET A 158 12.69 -13.23 20.75
CA MET A 158 11.74 -13.09 21.83
C MET A 158 11.92 -14.20 22.85
N LEU A 159 11.46 -13.96 24.09
CA LEU A 159 11.40 -15.03 25.07
C LEU A 159 10.43 -16.12 24.57
N ASP A 160 10.86 -17.36 24.59
CA ASP A 160 9.96 -18.48 24.44
C ASP A 160 9.02 -18.60 25.65
N GLY A 161 8.02 -19.48 25.57
CA GLY A 161 7.06 -19.62 26.66
C GLY A 161 7.67 -19.98 27.99
N LEU A 162 8.74 -20.76 28.01
CA LEU A 162 9.44 -21.14 29.25
C LEU A 162 10.16 -19.94 29.85
N GLY A 163 10.99 -19.27 29.05
CA GLY A 163 11.71 -18.05 29.48
C GLY A 163 10.76 -16.95 29.91
N TYR A 164 9.59 -16.83 29.22
CA TYR A 164 8.55 -15.89 29.63
C TYR A 164 7.93 -16.25 30.99
N ALA A 165 7.61 -17.53 31.24
CA ALA A 165 7.09 -18.00 32.53
C ALA A 165 8.08 -17.74 33.68
N GLU A 166 9.36 -18.05 33.46
CA GLU A 166 10.43 -17.76 34.43
C GLU A 166 10.55 -16.28 34.73
N TYR A 167 10.58 -15.44 33.68
CA TYR A 167 10.65 -13.99 33.82
C TYR A 167 9.45 -13.41 34.58
N ARG A 168 8.22 -13.83 34.24
CA ARG A 168 7.00 -13.38 34.90
C ARG A 168 6.96 -13.81 36.36
N ASN A 169 7.32 -15.04 36.68
CA ASN A 169 7.43 -15.54 38.04
C ASN A 169 8.45 -14.75 38.84
N ALA A 170 9.63 -14.46 38.28
CA ALA A 170 10.65 -13.66 38.96
C ALA A 170 10.15 -12.24 39.31
N LEU A 171 9.45 -11.60 38.38
CA LEU A 171 8.85 -10.28 38.62
C LEU A 171 7.81 -10.31 39.75
N ARG A 172 6.91 -11.29 39.75
CA ARG A 172 5.87 -11.44 40.75
C ARG A 172 6.46 -11.68 42.16
N VAL A 173 7.40 -12.61 42.26
CA VAL A 173 8.10 -12.90 43.53
C VAL A 173 8.84 -11.65 44.05
N ARG A 174 9.50 -10.90 43.16
CA ARG A 174 10.15 -9.64 43.55
C ARG A 174 9.17 -8.59 44.04
N SER A 175 7.93 -8.60 43.59
CA SER A 175 6.85 -7.72 44.04
C SER A 175 6.09 -8.27 45.25
N GLY A 176 6.54 -9.37 45.85
CA GLY A 176 5.90 -9.98 47.03
C GLY A 176 4.70 -10.86 46.70
N ASN A 177 4.46 -11.19 45.46
CA ASN A 177 3.34 -12.00 44.98
C ASN A 177 3.76 -13.45 44.72
N ALA A 178 2.80 -14.40 44.77
CA ALA A 178 3.04 -15.78 44.38
C ALA A 178 3.38 -15.95 42.89
N PRO A 179 4.17 -16.95 42.53
CA PRO A 179 4.39 -17.31 41.12
C PRO A 179 3.06 -17.54 40.38
N MET A 180 3.00 -17.14 39.10
CA MET A 180 1.82 -17.31 38.24
C MET A 180 1.85 -18.64 37.49
N TYR A 181 3.03 -19.13 37.17
CA TYR A 181 3.23 -20.34 36.39
C TYR A 181 3.99 -21.39 37.18
N SER A 182 3.60 -22.65 37.03
CA SER A 182 4.38 -23.82 37.45
C SER A 182 5.07 -24.42 36.21
N ILE A 183 6.36 -24.64 36.30
CA ILE A 183 7.15 -25.27 35.26
C ILE A 183 7.32 -26.73 35.64
N SER A 184 6.95 -27.63 34.73
CA SER A 184 7.02 -29.07 35.01
C SER A 184 8.43 -29.49 35.36
N PRO A 185 8.65 -30.18 36.50
CA PRO A 185 9.95 -30.66 36.91
C PRO A 185 10.42 -31.86 36.03
N TYR A 186 9.54 -32.40 35.20
CA TYR A 186 9.83 -33.60 34.39
C TYR A 186 10.46 -33.29 33.02
N GLY A 187 11.03 -32.12 32.82
CA GLY A 187 11.94 -31.82 31.72
C GLY A 187 11.33 -31.76 30.31
N ARG A 188 10.01 -31.60 30.20
CA ARG A 188 9.33 -31.53 28.90
C ARG A 188 9.00 -30.10 28.48
N GLY A 189 9.47 -29.09 29.23
CA GLY A 189 9.19 -27.67 28.91
C GLY A 189 7.70 -27.27 29.02
N GLN A 190 6.89 -28.09 29.72
CA GLN A 190 5.48 -27.79 29.91
C GLN A 190 5.30 -26.73 30.99
N VAL A 191 4.46 -25.74 30.72
CA VAL A 191 4.09 -24.68 31.64
C VAL A 191 2.62 -24.87 32.02
N TYR A 192 2.33 -24.75 33.30
CA TYR A 192 0.98 -24.80 33.85
C TYR A 192 0.66 -23.47 34.54
N GLN A 193 -0.54 -22.99 34.36
CA GLN A 193 -0.99 -21.76 35.03
C GLN A 193 -1.71 -22.05 36.33
N TYR A 194 -1.51 -21.23 37.36
CA TYR A 194 -2.33 -21.26 38.54
C TYR A 194 -3.67 -20.57 38.26
N LEU A 195 -4.77 -21.22 38.69
CA LEU A 195 -6.12 -20.69 38.54
C LEU A 195 -6.31 -19.43 39.39
N ALA A 196 -7.01 -18.46 38.83
CA ALA A 196 -7.44 -17.26 39.57
C ALA A 196 -8.90 -17.38 40.02
N ASP A 197 -9.23 -16.74 41.15
CA ASP A 197 -10.61 -16.60 41.58
C ASP A 197 -11.33 -15.45 40.86
N SER A 198 -12.59 -15.20 41.22
CA SER A 198 -13.42 -14.12 40.67
C SER A 198 -12.87 -12.72 40.88
N ASN A 199 -11.93 -12.55 41.81
CA ASN A 199 -11.24 -11.29 42.11
C ASN A 199 -9.89 -11.18 41.40
N ASN A 200 -9.57 -12.16 40.54
CA ASN A 200 -8.27 -12.29 39.86
C ASN A 200 -7.09 -12.61 40.81
N ASP A 201 -7.38 -13.15 42.01
CA ASP A 201 -6.37 -13.62 42.93
C ASP A 201 -6.05 -15.09 42.67
N LEU A 202 -4.75 -15.45 42.68
CA LEU A 202 -4.34 -16.84 42.46
C LEU A 202 -4.81 -17.73 43.63
N THR A 203 -5.57 -18.77 43.28
CA THR A 203 -6.12 -19.70 44.26
C THR A 203 -5.09 -20.67 44.84
N GLY A 204 -3.90 -20.75 44.22
CA GLY A 204 -2.90 -21.78 44.50
C GLY A 204 -3.24 -23.16 43.91
N VAL A 205 -4.35 -23.27 43.19
CA VAL A 205 -4.75 -24.48 42.49
C VAL A 205 -4.15 -24.41 41.09
N LEU A 206 -3.45 -25.47 40.67
CA LEU A 206 -2.86 -25.58 39.35
C LEU A 206 -3.93 -26.03 38.36
N ASP A 207 -3.91 -25.47 37.12
CA ASP A 207 -4.69 -26.04 36.01
C ASP A 207 -4.17 -27.45 35.70
N ASP A 208 -5.06 -28.41 35.55
CA ASP A 208 -4.70 -29.81 35.29
C ASP A 208 -4.13 -30.03 33.89
N THR A 209 -4.30 -29.05 33.02
CA THR A 209 -3.84 -29.11 31.62
C THR A 209 -2.67 -28.16 31.38
N PRO A 210 -1.65 -28.59 30.61
CA PRO A 210 -0.56 -27.70 30.26
C PRO A 210 -1.06 -26.54 29.41
N SER A 211 -0.55 -25.35 29.70
CA SER A 211 -0.79 -24.16 28.87
C SER A 211 -0.22 -24.35 27.46
N LEU A 212 -0.89 -23.78 26.48
CA LEU A 212 -0.39 -23.71 25.12
C LEU A 212 0.69 -22.63 25.01
N ILE A 213 1.73 -22.90 24.28
CA ILE A 213 2.83 -21.98 24.02
C ILE A 213 2.82 -21.64 22.54
N PHE A 214 2.82 -20.33 22.23
CA PHE A 214 2.78 -19.81 20.87
C PHE A 214 4.03 -18.98 20.57
N ASP A 215 4.59 -19.16 19.39
CA ASP A 215 5.40 -18.15 18.74
C ASP A 215 4.49 -17.30 17.87
N TRP A 216 4.11 -16.13 18.38
CA TRP A 216 3.21 -15.23 17.68
C TRP A 216 3.78 -14.70 16.38
N GLN A 217 5.09 -14.68 16.22
CA GLN A 217 5.71 -14.30 14.95
C GLN A 217 5.49 -15.37 13.88
N ASP A 218 5.52 -16.66 14.26
CA ASP A 218 5.23 -17.78 13.36
C ASP A 218 3.76 -17.77 12.90
N GLU A 219 2.84 -17.41 13.80
CA GLU A 219 1.42 -17.30 13.47
C GLU A 219 1.09 -16.09 12.57
N MET A 220 1.86 -15.03 12.72
CA MET A 220 1.65 -13.78 11.98
C MET A 220 2.27 -13.81 10.58
N TYR A 221 3.43 -14.42 10.42
CA TYR A 221 4.18 -14.38 9.18
C TYR A 221 3.92 -15.56 8.27
N ASN A 222 3.76 -15.27 6.99
CA ASN A 222 3.62 -16.27 5.93
C ASN A 222 4.67 -16.07 4.85
N ILE A 223 4.75 -17.05 3.95
CA ILE A 223 5.42 -16.84 2.67
C ILE A 223 4.46 -16.06 1.77
N GLY A 224 4.81 -14.81 1.49
CA GLY A 224 4.10 -13.98 0.53
C GLY A 224 4.33 -14.48 -0.89
N VAL A 225 3.26 -14.70 -1.64
CA VAL A 225 3.33 -15.12 -3.04
C VAL A 225 2.78 -14.02 -3.92
N SER A 226 3.61 -13.51 -4.82
CA SER A 226 3.19 -12.48 -5.78
C SER A 226 3.21 -13.03 -7.20
N SER A 227 2.15 -12.75 -7.94
CA SER A 227 2.02 -13.13 -9.36
C SER A 227 1.65 -11.90 -10.18
N ASN A 228 2.44 -11.60 -11.20
CA ASN A 228 2.20 -10.50 -12.12
C ASN A 228 2.14 -11.06 -13.54
N LEU A 229 1.01 -10.92 -14.18
CA LEU A 229 0.77 -11.35 -15.56
C LEU A 229 0.33 -10.18 -16.40
N GLY A 230 0.79 -10.11 -17.63
CA GLY A 230 0.25 -9.15 -18.57
C GLY A 230 0.74 -9.33 -19.98
N ALA A 231 0.09 -8.59 -20.87
CA ALA A 231 0.41 -8.57 -22.26
C ALA A 231 0.30 -7.15 -22.83
N SER A 232 1.12 -6.85 -23.84
CA SER A 232 0.99 -5.63 -24.59
C SER A 232 1.12 -5.89 -26.08
N PHE A 233 0.38 -5.12 -26.86
CA PHE A 233 0.41 -5.11 -28.32
C PHE A 233 0.64 -3.69 -28.80
N SER A 234 1.65 -3.50 -29.62
CA SER A 234 2.00 -2.19 -30.17
C SER A 234 2.40 -2.30 -31.62
N GLY A 235 2.16 -1.24 -32.36
CA GLY A 235 2.54 -1.16 -33.76
C GLY A 235 2.23 0.21 -34.31
N GLY A 236 2.53 0.40 -35.61
CA GLY A 236 2.25 1.63 -36.28
C GLY A 236 2.87 1.68 -37.68
N ASP A 237 2.43 2.64 -38.42
CA ASP A 237 2.93 3.01 -39.76
C ASP A 237 3.13 4.53 -39.82
N GLU A 238 3.41 5.06 -41.02
CA GLU A 238 3.58 6.50 -41.25
C GLU A 238 2.36 7.35 -40.86
N LYS A 239 1.16 6.76 -40.85
CA LYS A 239 -0.08 7.46 -40.50
C LYS A 239 -0.43 7.43 -39.04
N GLY A 240 0.12 6.45 -38.29
CA GLY A 240 -0.19 6.41 -36.85
C GLY A 240 0.36 5.20 -36.14
N ASN A 241 0.26 5.25 -34.85
CA ASN A 241 0.69 4.17 -33.97
C ASN A 241 -0.30 3.92 -32.85
N TYR A 242 -0.24 2.72 -32.34
CA TYR A 242 -1.09 2.26 -31.26
C TYR A 242 -0.30 1.44 -30.23
N TYR A 243 -0.76 1.52 -29.00
CA TYR A 243 -0.30 0.70 -27.89
C TYR A 243 -1.50 0.25 -27.07
N VAL A 244 -1.62 -1.05 -26.85
CA VAL A 244 -2.66 -1.65 -26.00
C VAL A 244 -1.96 -2.56 -25.00
N SER A 245 -2.30 -2.45 -23.71
CA SER A 245 -1.80 -3.35 -22.68
C SER A 245 -2.90 -3.75 -21.73
N ALA A 246 -2.76 -4.94 -21.16
CA ALA A 246 -3.56 -5.44 -20.07
C ALA A 246 -2.65 -6.11 -19.04
N GLY A 247 -2.90 -5.85 -17.76
CA GLY A 247 -2.14 -6.40 -16.64
C GLY A 247 -3.03 -6.93 -15.54
N PHE A 248 -2.54 -7.92 -14.83
CA PHE A 248 -3.13 -8.48 -13.63
C PHE A 248 -2.03 -8.71 -12.59
N ASN A 249 -2.25 -8.22 -11.38
CA ASN A 249 -1.37 -8.42 -10.25
C ASN A 249 -2.15 -9.06 -9.10
N ASP A 250 -1.55 -10.06 -8.47
CA ASP A 250 -2.01 -10.67 -7.22
C ASP A 250 -0.82 -10.77 -6.28
N ILE A 251 -0.83 -9.96 -5.23
CA ILE A 251 0.30 -9.80 -4.30
C ILE A 251 -0.20 -10.14 -2.90
N ASN A 252 0.25 -11.26 -2.37
CA ASN A 252 0.05 -11.62 -0.98
C ASN A 252 1.24 -11.16 -0.16
N GLY A 253 0.99 -10.41 0.90
CA GLY A 253 2.02 -9.93 1.80
C GLY A 253 2.58 -11.03 2.69
N VAL A 254 3.67 -10.71 3.39
CA VAL A 254 4.29 -11.61 4.37
C VAL A 254 3.57 -11.63 5.71
N ILE A 255 2.69 -10.65 5.96
CA ILE A 255 1.83 -10.62 7.14
C ILE A 255 0.48 -11.23 6.76
N SER A 256 -0.02 -12.16 7.59
CA SER A 256 -1.31 -12.83 7.41
C SER A 256 -2.44 -11.81 7.23
N GLY A 257 -3.31 -12.02 6.24
CA GLY A 257 -4.43 -11.13 5.96
C GLY A 257 -4.09 -9.91 5.10
N SER A 258 -2.83 -9.72 4.67
CA SER A 258 -2.47 -8.63 3.75
C SER A 258 -2.44 -9.10 2.30
N ASN A 259 -3.23 -8.44 1.45
CA ASN A 259 -3.36 -8.81 0.04
C ASN A 259 -3.61 -7.56 -0.84
N PHE A 260 -3.13 -7.61 -2.07
CA PHE A 260 -3.43 -6.63 -3.09
C PHE A 260 -3.65 -7.30 -4.43
N LYS A 261 -4.80 -7.05 -5.05
CA LYS A 261 -5.12 -7.50 -6.41
C LYS A 261 -5.45 -6.31 -7.28
N SER A 262 -4.93 -6.31 -8.50
CA SER A 262 -5.28 -5.28 -9.46
C SER A 262 -5.37 -5.80 -10.88
N THR A 263 -6.21 -5.14 -11.65
CA THR A 263 -6.33 -5.32 -13.11
C THR A 263 -6.24 -3.97 -13.76
N ASP A 264 -5.42 -3.85 -14.78
CA ASP A 264 -5.27 -2.63 -15.56
C ASP A 264 -5.43 -2.88 -17.06
N LEU A 265 -5.98 -1.89 -17.74
CA LEU A 265 -6.08 -1.85 -19.21
C LEU A 265 -5.68 -0.46 -19.68
N ARG A 266 -4.86 -0.40 -20.74
CA ARG A 266 -4.44 0.83 -21.38
C ARG A 266 -4.57 0.75 -22.89
N ILE A 267 -5.04 1.85 -23.50
CA ILE A 267 -5.11 2.03 -24.94
C ILE A 267 -4.57 3.43 -25.25
N ASN A 268 -3.52 3.50 -26.04
CA ASN A 268 -2.95 4.73 -26.59
C ASN A 268 -3.01 4.65 -28.11
N LEU A 269 -3.57 5.68 -28.72
CA LEU A 269 -3.72 5.80 -30.18
C LEU A 269 -3.23 7.18 -30.62
N ASN A 270 -2.34 7.21 -31.59
CA ASN A 270 -1.94 8.44 -32.29
C ASN A 270 -2.21 8.20 -33.78
N TYR A 271 -2.99 9.08 -34.39
CA TYR A 271 -3.38 8.92 -35.77
C TYR A 271 -3.35 10.24 -36.54
N GLN A 272 -2.67 10.26 -37.67
CA GLN A 272 -2.62 11.38 -38.61
C GLN A 272 -3.82 11.25 -39.55
N LEU A 273 -4.87 12.02 -39.31
CA LEU A 273 -6.10 11.96 -40.12
C LEU A 273 -5.86 12.48 -41.56
N ASN A 274 -5.07 13.54 -41.66
CA ASN A 274 -4.58 14.11 -42.90
C ASN A 274 -3.30 14.91 -42.62
N ASP A 275 -2.68 15.51 -43.61
CA ASP A 275 -1.40 16.22 -43.48
C ASP A 275 -1.38 17.33 -42.45
N LYS A 276 -2.55 17.78 -41.97
CA LYS A 276 -2.70 18.90 -41.04
C LYS A 276 -3.30 18.51 -39.70
N LEU A 277 -4.04 17.40 -39.62
CA LEU A 277 -4.79 17.05 -38.41
C LEU A 277 -4.32 15.74 -37.83
N LYS A 278 -3.79 15.81 -36.62
CA LYS A 278 -3.40 14.66 -35.81
C LYS A 278 -4.34 14.52 -34.60
N ILE A 279 -4.72 13.29 -34.31
CA ILE A 279 -5.55 12.89 -33.16
C ILE A 279 -4.71 12.02 -32.26
N GLU A 280 -4.69 12.34 -30.96
CA GLU A 280 -4.06 11.52 -29.93
C GLU A 280 -5.10 11.17 -28.87
N GLY A 281 -5.44 9.89 -28.73
CA GLY A 281 -6.37 9.37 -27.76
C GLY A 281 -5.67 8.46 -26.76
N ARG A 282 -5.95 8.63 -25.46
CA ARG A 282 -5.42 7.79 -24.41
C ARG A 282 -6.52 7.46 -23.42
N ILE A 283 -6.60 6.19 -23.03
CA ILE A 283 -7.47 5.72 -21.95
C ILE A 283 -6.75 4.68 -21.14
N SER A 284 -6.86 4.79 -19.83
CA SER A 284 -6.37 3.82 -18.86
C SER A 284 -7.44 3.55 -17.82
N THR A 285 -7.72 2.28 -17.60
CA THR A 285 -8.63 1.86 -16.52
C THR A 285 -7.87 1.00 -15.54
N PHE A 286 -8.24 1.10 -14.27
CA PHE A 286 -7.63 0.36 -13.19
C PHE A 286 -8.69 -0.01 -12.16
N PHE A 287 -8.67 -1.27 -11.74
CA PHE A 287 -9.51 -1.83 -10.71
C PHE A 287 -8.62 -2.53 -9.69
N SER A 288 -8.79 -2.24 -8.42
CA SER A 288 -8.04 -2.92 -7.36
C SER A 288 -8.87 -3.23 -6.14
N THR A 289 -8.43 -4.27 -5.44
CA THR A 289 -8.84 -4.61 -4.08
C THR A 289 -7.60 -4.75 -3.22
N SER A 290 -7.67 -4.27 -1.99
CA SER A 290 -6.61 -4.39 -1.00
C SER A 290 -7.19 -4.81 0.33
N ASP A 291 -6.55 -5.77 0.97
CA ASP A 291 -6.81 -6.17 2.33
C ASP A 291 -5.58 -5.82 3.17
N PHE A 292 -5.78 -5.10 4.26
CA PHE A 292 -4.71 -4.64 5.13
C PHE A 292 -4.77 -5.38 6.46
N ALA A 293 -3.71 -6.09 6.80
CA ALA A 293 -3.58 -6.74 8.09
C ALA A 293 -3.25 -5.76 9.23
N GLU A 294 -2.72 -4.58 8.89
CA GLU A 294 -2.23 -3.63 9.85
C GLU A 294 -3.29 -2.57 10.17
N GLY A 295 -3.94 -2.74 11.33
CA GLY A 295 -4.72 -1.69 11.95
C GLY A 295 -3.84 -0.99 12.97
N GLY A 296 -3.30 0.19 12.64
CA GLY A 296 -2.68 1.02 13.66
C GLY A 296 -3.68 1.26 14.79
N ASP A 297 -3.26 1.11 16.04
CA ASP A 297 -4.13 1.38 17.18
C ASP A 297 -4.26 2.88 17.43
N LEU A 298 -5.40 3.23 17.91
CA LEU A 298 -5.96 4.54 17.82
C LEU A 298 -6.33 5.15 19.15
N ILE A 299 -6.23 4.39 20.22
CA ILE A 299 -6.58 4.86 21.55
C ILE A 299 -5.42 4.57 22.50
N GLY A 300 -4.53 5.55 22.63
CA GLY A 300 -3.62 5.65 23.76
C GLY A 300 -2.19 5.13 23.58
N GLY A 301 -1.77 4.83 22.37
CA GLY A 301 -0.35 4.51 22.10
C GLY A 301 -0.17 3.69 20.83
N ASP A 302 0.29 4.33 19.83
CA ASP A 302 0.68 3.89 18.48
C ASP A 302 1.30 2.48 18.35
N GLN A 303 0.57 1.44 18.72
CA GLN A 303 1.06 0.08 18.56
C GLN A 303 0.52 -0.51 17.25
N SER A 304 1.40 -0.67 16.28
CA SER A 304 1.10 -1.44 15.08
C SER A 304 0.74 -2.89 15.44
N PHE A 305 0.03 -3.58 14.56
CA PHE A 305 -0.28 -5.01 14.73
C PHE A 305 0.97 -5.82 15.10
N VAL A 306 2.10 -5.54 14.43
CA VAL A 306 3.40 -6.16 14.71
C VAL A 306 3.83 -5.92 16.16
N GLN A 307 3.72 -4.69 16.67
CA GLN A 307 4.08 -4.39 18.06
C GLN A 307 3.14 -5.08 19.07
N GLN A 308 1.85 -5.16 18.76
CA GLN A 308 0.90 -5.88 19.59
C GLN A 308 1.24 -7.36 19.67
N VAL A 309 1.54 -7.99 18.54
CA VAL A 309 1.99 -9.39 18.47
C VAL A 309 3.27 -9.62 19.27
N MET A 310 4.25 -8.71 19.17
CA MET A 310 5.51 -8.80 19.93
C MET A 310 5.32 -8.67 21.43
N ASN A 311 4.32 -7.91 21.86
CA ASN A 311 4.06 -7.65 23.27
C ASN A 311 3.02 -8.59 23.90
N TYR A 312 2.43 -9.48 23.10
CA TYR A 312 1.39 -10.37 23.62
C TYR A 312 1.98 -11.56 24.37
N ASN A 313 1.24 -12.07 25.37
CA ASN A 313 1.66 -13.20 26.18
C ASN A 313 1.80 -14.47 25.30
N PRO A 314 2.96 -15.13 25.25
CA PRO A 314 3.14 -16.35 24.50
C PRO A 314 2.52 -17.58 25.15
N ILE A 315 2.07 -17.49 26.42
CA ILE A 315 1.45 -18.57 27.16
C ILE A 315 -0.04 -18.36 27.22
N ILE A 316 -0.79 -19.33 26.77
CA ILE A 316 -2.24 -19.33 26.70
C ILE A 316 -2.79 -20.49 27.52
N GLY A 317 -3.86 -20.25 28.29
CA GLY A 317 -4.56 -21.33 29.01
C GLY A 317 -5.06 -22.44 28.09
N SER A 318 -5.46 -23.56 28.63
CA SER A 318 -5.84 -24.78 27.91
C SER A 318 -7.04 -24.62 26.95
N SER A 319 -7.83 -23.55 27.11
CA SER A 319 -9.03 -23.25 26.32
C SER A 319 -8.79 -22.17 25.24
N ALA A 320 -7.67 -22.22 24.57
CA ALA A 320 -7.18 -21.24 23.62
C ALA A 320 -8.16 -20.75 22.51
N SER A 321 -9.29 -21.41 22.35
CA SER A 321 -10.33 -20.98 21.40
C SER A 321 -11.13 -19.76 21.88
N ASN A 322 -11.01 -19.36 23.13
CA ASN A 322 -11.73 -18.24 23.70
C ASN A 322 -10.80 -17.04 23.83
N ALA A 323 -10.84 -16.14 22.87
CA ALA A 323 -10.22 -14.81 22.95
C ALA A 323 -10.66 -14.02 24.20
N GLU A 324 -11.65 -14.50 24.92
CA GLU A 324 -12.18 -13.92 26.16
C GLU A 324 -11.33 -14.18 27.40
N GLU A 325 -10.48 -15.20 27.43
CA GLU A 325 -9.70 -15.58 28.62
C GLU A 325 -8.42 -14.74 28.83
N PHE A 326 -8.11 -13.80 27.93
CA PHE A 326 -6.85 -13.07 27.98
C PHE A 326 -6.99 -11.65 28.53
N TYR A 327 -7.52 -11.51 29.73
CA TYR A 327 -7.84 -10.23 30.36
C TYR A 327 -6.78 -9.63 31.28
N GLU A 328 -5.55 -10.06 31.24
CA GLU A 328 -4.52 -9.38 32.04
C GLU A 328 -4.17 -7.98 31.47
N ASP A 329 -4.43 -7.75 30.19
CA ASP A 329 -4.20 -6.43 29.58
C ASP A 329 -5.42 -6.03 28.76
N GLN A 330 -6.35 -5.30 29.38
CA GLN A 330 -7.61 -4.85 28.74
C GLN A 330 -7.38 -3.92 27.53
N ALA A 331 -6.14 -3.55 27.25
CA ALA A 331 -5.77 -2.66 26.17
C ALA A 331 -5.23 -3.37 24.90
N ARG A 332 -5.18 -4.71 24.89
CA ARG A 332 -4.59 -5.46 23.77
C ARG A 332 -5.50 -6.57 23.29
N SER A 333 -5.64 -6.66 21.97
CA SER A 333 -6.35 -7.78 21.35
C SER A 333 -5.41 -8.97 21.19
N ASN A 334 -5.96 -10.18 21.35
CA ASN A 334 -5.26 -11.41 20.98
C ASN A 334 -4.85 -11.34 19.50
N PRO A 335 -3.62 -11.74 19.12
CA PRO A 335 -3.21 -11.77 17.71
C PRO A 335 -4.17 -12.54 16.78
N TYR A 336 -4.80 -13.62 17.23
CA TYR A 336 -5.84 -14.31 16.46
C TYR A 336 -7.08 -13.47 16.21
N SER A 337 -7.43 -12.54 17.09
CA SER A 337 -8.53 -11.61 16.88
C SER A 337 -8.24 -10.66 15.72
N TRP A 338 -6.99 -10.25 15.55
CA TRP A 338 -6.54 -9.46 14.42
C TRP A 338 -6.55 -10.24 13.11
N ILE A 339 -6.25 -11.53 13.14
CA ILE A 339 -6.23 -12.38 11.95
C ILE A 339 -7.65 -12.77 11.53
N ASN A 340 -8.54 -13.04 12.48
CA ASN A 340 -9.82 -13.69 12.22
C ASN A 340 -11.04 -12.77 12.36
N ASP A 341 -10.95 -11.69 13.13
CA ASP A 341 -12.10 -10.85 13.49
C ASP A 341 -11.85 -9.35 13.23
N TYR A 342 -10.81 -9.06 12.45
CA TYR A 342 -10.51 -7.73 11.93
C TYR A 342 -10.45 -7.80 10.40
N SER A 343 -11.00 -6.79 9.74
CA SER A 343 -10.77 -6.57 8.31
C SER A 343 -10.60 -5.08 7.99
N ASP A 344 -9.79 -4.78 7.01
CA ASP A 344 -9.61 -3.44 6.44
C ASP A 344 -9.52 -3.58 4.92
N ASP A 345 -10.68 -3.52 4.27
CA ASP A 345 -10.84 -3.80 2.85
C ASP A 345 -10.95 -2.49 2.08
N SER A 346 -10.25 -2.38 0.98
CA SER A 346 -10.35 -1.24 0.07
C SER A 346 -10.59 -1.70 -1.37
N LYS A 347 -11.49 -0.99 -2.06
CA LYS A 347 -11.73 -1.16 -3.50
C LYS A 347 -11.52 0.17 -4.18
N GLU A 348 -10.74 0.20 -5.25
CA GLU A 348 -10.49 1.41 -6.01
C GLU A 348 -10.72 1.16 -7.50
N ASN A 349 -11.50 2.05 -8.11
CA ASN A 349 -11.72 2.13 -9.55
C ASN A 349 -11.17 3.46 -10.04
N ARG A 350 -10.37 3.44 -11.10
CA ARG A 350 -9.80 4.64 -11.68
C ARG A 350 -9.86 4.61 -13.18
N ILE A 351 -10.25 5.72 -13.78
CA ILE A 351 -10.25 5.92 -15.23
C ILE A 351 -9.51 7.23 -15.52
N ILE A 352 -8.48 7.15 -16.34
CA ILE A 352 -7.75 8.32 -16.83
C ILE A 352 -7.93 8.32 -18.35
N ALA A 353 -8.48 9.40 -18.89
CA ALA A 353 -8.68 9.53 -20.33
C ALA A 353 -8.22 10.90 -20.82
N SER A 354 -7.68 10.97 -22.03
CA SER A 354 -7.37 12.22 -22.71
C SER A 354 -7.53 12.10 -24.21
N LEU A 355 -7.93 13.22 -24.80
CA LEU A 355 -8.01 13.42 -26.25
C LEU A 355 -7.29 14.72 -26.61
N ALA A 356 -6.38 14.66 -27.56
CA ALA A 356 -5.74 15.84 -28.11
C ALA A 356 -5.94 15.89 -29.63
N LEU A 357 -6.25 17.09 -30.13
CA LEU A 357 -6.35 17.42 -31.54
C LEU A 357 -5.27 18.44 -31.85
N LYS A 358 -4.37 18.10 -32.79
CA LYS A 358 -3.28 18.98 -33.22
C LYS A 358 -3.52 19.34 -34.66
N TYR A 359 -3.59 20.63 -34.94
CA TYR A 359 -3.83 21.16 -36.27
C TYR A 359 -2.66 22.07 -36.72
N ASP A 360 -2.00 21.67 -37.81
CA ASP A 360 -0.94 22.43 -38.41
C ASP A 360 -1.52 23.38 -39.47
N PHE A 361 -1.31 24.68 -39.27
CA PHE A 361 -1.72 25.69 -40.26
C PHE A 361 -0.73 25.73 -41.44
N ASN A 362 -1.17 26.28 -42.59
CA ASN A 362 -0.28 26.52 -43.71
C ASN A 362 0.79 27.62 -43.48
N VAL A 363 0.95 28.03 -42.23
CA VAL A 363 1.94 29.02 -41.79
C VAL A 363 3.05 28.26 -41.08
N PRO A 364 4.30 28.31 -41.55
CA PRO A 364 5.40 27.59 -40.91
C PRO A 364 5.54 27.93 -39.44
N GLY A 365 5.52 26.90 -38.61
CA GLY A 365 5.66 27.04 -37.17
C GLY A 365 4.38 27.41 -36.40
N LEU A 366 3.22 27.53 -37.06
CA LEU A 366 1.93 27.76 -36.41
C LEU A 366 1.15 26.45 -36.31
N GLN A 367 1.04 25.96 -35.06
CA GLN A 367 0.25 24.77 -34.71
C GLN A 367 -0.77 25.16 -33.64
N TYR A 368 -1.95 24.61 -33.73
CA TYR A 368 -2.96 24.65 -32.68
C TYR A 368 -3.14 23.29 -32.07
N GLU A 369 -3.10 23.23 -30.73
CA GLU A 369 -3.40 22.04 -29.96
C GLU A 369 -4.61 22.30 -29.06
N PHE A 370 -5.62 21.46 -29.20
CA PHE A 370 -6.74 21.38 -28.28
C PHE A 370 -6.65 20.05 -27.53
N LYS A 371 -6.62 20.11 -26.20
CA LYS A 371 -6.53 18.92 -25.37
C LYS A 371 -7.58 18.94 -24.27
N VAL A 372 -8.32 17.84 -24.13
CA VAL A 372 -9.20 17.57 -23.00
C VAL A 372 -8.73 16.29 -22.31
N GLY A 373 -8.75 16.30 -20.99
CA GLY A 373 -8.39 15.14 -20.19
C GLY A 373 -9.12 15.10 -18.88
N GLY A 374 -9.27 13.90 -18.32
CA GLY A 374 -9.91 13.70 -17.04
C GLY A 374 -9.41 12.49 -16.32
N ASN A 375 -9.54 12.52 -14.99
CA ASN A 375 -9.26 11.45 -14.07
C ASN A 375 -10.49 11.28 -13.17
N LEU A 376 -11.15 10.12 -13.29
CA LEU A 376 -12.22 9.69 -12.42
C LEU A 376 -11.65 8.66 -11.46
N ARG A 377 -11.84 8.89 -10.16
CA ARG A 377 -11.43 7.98 -9.10
C ARG A 377 -12.59 7.73 -8.18
N ASP A 378 -12.90 6.47 -7.97
CA ASP A 378 -13.90 5.99 -7.04
C ASP A 378 -13.23 4.99 -6.10
N LYS A 379 -13.31 5.24 -4.78
CA LYS A 379 -12.68 4.42 -3.77
C LYS A 379 -13.60 4.22 -2.59
N ASP A 380 -13.81 2.97 -2.26
CA ASP A 380 -14.50 2.52 -1.06
C ASP A 380 -13.48 1.83 -0.13
N ARG A 381 -13.50 2.17 1.15
CA ARG A 381 -12.75 1.47 2.19
C ARG A 381 -13.66 1.15 3.35
N SER A 382 -13.57 -0.07 3.84
CA SER A 382 -14.36 -0.60 4.94
C SER A 382 -13.43 -1.25 5.95
N ARG A 383 -13.44 -0.75 7.18
CA ARG A 383 -12.70 -1.31 8.30
C ARG A 383 -13.68 -1.85 9.32
N PHE A 384 -13.52 -3.09 9.71
CA PHE A 384 -14.35 -3.75 10.71
C PHE A 384 -13.49 -4.30 11.85
N PHE A 385 -13.92 -3.99 13.05
CA PHE A 385 -13.40 -4.57 14.29
C PHE A 385 -14.47 -5.44 14.91
N GLY A 386 -14.27 -6.73 14.91
CA GLY A 386 -15.20 -7.70 15.47
C GLY A 386 -15.17 -7.76 16.99
N LEU A 387 -16.02 -8.58 17.57
CA LEU A 387 -16.28 -8.63 19.00
C LEU A 387 -15.09 -9.13 19.84
N THR A 388 -14.16 -9.84 19.21
CA THR A 388 -12.96 -10.37 19.88
C THR A 388 -11.79 -9.37 19.88
N THR A 389 -11.92 -8.28 19.12
CA THR A 389 -10.95 -7.18 19.16
C THR A 389 -11.31 -6.22 20.30
N TRP A 390 -10.29 -5.57 20.86
CA TRP A 390 -10.52 -4.61 21.96
C TRP A 390 -11.47 -3.47 21.55
N GLN A 391 -11.28 -2.93 20.33
CA GLN A 391 -12.11 -1.85 19.80
C GLN A 391 -13.55 -2.29 19.54
N GLY A 392 -13.71 -3.47 18.98
CA GLY A 392 -15.02 -4.01 18.65
C GLY A 392 -15.81 -4.47 19.86
N LYS A 393 -15.14 -5.02 20.88
CA LYS A 393 -15.78 -5.43 22.11
C LYS A 393 -16.45 -4.25 22.83
N GLY A 394 -15.74 -3.12 22.96
CA GLY A 394 -16.28 -1.93 23.60
C GLY A 394 -17.47 -1.30 22.87
N ALA A 395 -17.60 -1.53 21.58
CA ALA A 395 -18.63 -0.96 20.72
C ALA A 395 -19.71 -1.96 20.24
N ASN A 396 -19.66 -3.23 20.68
CA ASN A 396 -20.47 -4.33 20.12
C ASN A 396 -20.28 -4.52 18.62
N GLY A 397 -19.02 -4.47 18.16
CA GLY A 397 -18.62 -4.42 16.77
C GLY A 397 -18.52 -2.99 16.23
N LEU A 398 -17.39 -2.64 15.63
CA LEU A 398 -17.14 -1.32 15.08
C LEU A 398 -16.91 -1.42 13.57
N LEU A 399 -17.76 -0.76 12.78
CA LEU A 399 -17.62 -0.65 11.34
C LEU A 399 -17.36 0.80 10.95
N GLN A 400 -16.26 1.05 10.27
CA GLN A 400 -15.91 2.33 9.68
C GLN A 400 -15.94 2.21 8.16
N LYS A 401 -16.72 3.06 7.51
CA LYS A 401 -16.78 3.13 6.03
C LYS A 401 -16.37 4.49 5.53
N MET A 402 -15.63 4.49 4.46
CA MET A 402 -15.18 5.69 3.77
C MET A 402 -15.39 5.52 2.28
N GLN A 403 -15.79 6.62 1.65
CA GLN A 403 -15.97 6.68 0.21
C GLN A 403 -15.34 7.96 -0.32
N LEU A 404 -14.59 7.82 -1.39
CA LEU A 404 -14.01 8.93 -2.15
C LEU A 404 -14.49 8.84 -3.59
N ASN A 405 -15.20 9.87 -4.04
CA ASN A 405 -15.53 10.08 -5.44
C ASN A 405 -14.86 11.36 -5.91
N ALA A 406 -13.88 11.26 -6.78
CA ALA A 406 -13.14 12.41 -7.28
C ALA A 406 -13.15 12.44 -8.81
N LEU A 407 -13.51 13.59 -9.36
CA LEU A 407 -13.42 13.89 -10.78
C LEU A 407 -12.53 15.10 -10.97
N THR A 408 -11.42 14.92 -11.67
CA THR A 408 -10.56 16.01 -12.12
C THR A 408 -10.64 16.08 -13.63
N TYR A 409 -10.86 17.27 -14.18
CA TYR A 409 -10.82 17.49 -15.62
C TYR A 409 -9.99 18.73 -15.96
N GLN A 410 -9.47 18.74 -17.16
CA GLN A 410 -8.76 19.90 -17.70
C GLN A 410 -9.04 20.05 -19.20
N VAL A 411 -9.01 21.30 -19.63
CA VAL A 411 -9.12 21.69 -21.03
C VAL A 411 -7.99 22.68 -21.30
N ASN A 412 -7.21 22.44 -22.32
CA ASN A 412 -6.06 23.25 -22.72
C ASN A 412 -6.16 23.66 -24.18
#